data_758916e0e8f77dba9dce6aa22cd4c745
#
_entry.id   758916e0e8f77dba9dce6aa22cd4c745
#
_cell.length_a   1.000
_cell.length_b   1.000
_cell.length_c   1.000
_cell.angle_alpha   90.00
_cell.angle_beta   90.00
_cell.angle_gamma   90.00
#
_symmetry.space_group_name_H-M   'P 1'
#
loop_
_entity.id
_entity.type
_entity.pdbx_description
1 polymer ?
#
loop_
_entity_poly.entity_id
_entity_poly.type
_entity_poly.pdbx_seq_one_letter_code
_entity_poly.pdbx_strand_id
1 'polypeptide(L)'
;MTLATLLALVGVAGAEFYVDPNGDDASLGSRSAPFRTLARAQRAVRELKLSRGLPEGGATVFLLPGRHVLAEPLSFGPEDSGEPGKPIVYRAIEPGKAVVTSERAIEGWRRPEEDPPLASPEARGRLWVASIPPDWSFRSLFLDGKPLRRAAWPDLDAWRRWPTLRSVGATGELGTELQFRPGALEGVPVNGDGEVVLADPYGSFTSIGVLRQVDPVLSRANLASRNPTGLPTAEWRYRLENALPMLNEPGEWCVDSLRGKVYLWPPAGVARPARATAPRLATLVRMVGDAAKGRWVSHVRWSGVVFRGTDRTPENRWPDGWILPTSGTAEAAVALSGVESCSVEGCRFEDTGGWGLALEGRAMACRVVGNAFVRTGCGGIRIVSAGAAASRENGRHTVERNVFVGAGASGYWQSPGVLVYGGSGCRIALNRFERLPWAAVALMGPPLGGPNRLSAETTDAYGVRRDRWGIRSRPLPSPADAAGPAATAQNVVERNWIVEAMDRLDTGGAIVAWSCGSGNAIRGNAIQSLVGAVGNHPIWLDRGARGNVVEGNRVWAPGTLKDDGSGNSWRDNPISSSRFSAFEEAVATIRAEAERLGGWPSADGG
;
A
#
# COMPACT_ATOMS: atom_id res chain seq x y z
N MET A 1 -49.27 40.48 5.94
CA MET A 1 -47.94 40.81 5.44
C MET A 1 -46.91 40.23 6.41
N THR A 2 -46.46 39.05 6.13
CA THR A 2 -45.46 38.32 6.93
C THR A 2 -44.11 38.45 6.23
N LEU A 3 -43.17 39.15 6.88
CA LEU A 3 -41.79 39.32 6.44
C LEU A 3 -41.06 38.01 6.63
N ALA A 4 -40.78 37.27 5.55
CA ALA A 4 -39.89 36.12 5.56
C ALA A 4 -38.46 36.65 5.59
N THR A 5 -37.82 36.52 6.72
CA THR A 5 -36.39 36.81 6.91
C THR A 5 -35.56 35.75 6.19
N LEU A 6 -35.01 36.09 5.03
CA LEU A 6 -34.02 35.31 4.32
C LEU A 6 -32.73 35.36 5.16
N LEU A 7 -32.47 34.34 5.97
CA LEU A 7 -31.12 34.13 6.52
C LEU A 7 -30.21 33.71 5.36
N ALA A 8 -29.50 34.68 4.80
CA ALA A 8 -28.34 34.41 3.99
C ALA A 8 -27.33 33.71 4.88
N LEU A 9 -27.03 32.43 4.61
CA LEU A 9 -25.83 31.77 5.11
C LEU A 9 -24.63 32.52 4.55
N VAL A 10 -24.16 33.52 5.31
CA VAL A 10 -22.83 34.10 5.08
C VAL A 10 -21.85 32.97 5.38
N GLY A 11 -21.36 32.30 4.34
CA GLY A 11 -20.27 31.34 4.46
C GLY A 11 -19.09 32.06 5.10
N VAL A 12 -18.66 31.58 6.26
CA VAL A 12 -17.52 32.15 6.99
C VAL A 12 -16.29 31.88 6.11
N ALA A 13 -15.72 32.94 5.54
CA ALA A 13 -14.60 32.84 4.60
C ALA A 13 -13.32 32.46 5.34
N GLY A 14 -12.79 31.28 5.08
CA GLY A 14 -11.45 30.86 5.48
C GLY A 14 -10.37 31.58 4.67
N ALA A 15 -9.12 31.46 5.08
CA ALA A 15 -8.00 31.94 4.27
C ALA A 15 -7.77 31.00 3.06
N GLU A 16 -7.48 31.58 1.91
CA GLU A 16 -7.25 30.84 0.66
C GLU A 16 -5.84 31.08 0.13
N PHE A 17 -5.16 29.99 -0.25
CA PHE A 17 -3.89 30.00 -0.95
C PHE A 17 -4.00 29.13 -2.20
N TYR A 18 -3.28 29.48 -3.24
CA TYR A 18 -3.32 28.79 -4.53
C TYR A 18 -1.93 28.32 -4.94
N VAL A 19 -1.84 27.10 -5.44
CA VAL A 19 -0.60 26.47 -5.93
C VAL A 19 -0.79 26.04 -7.37
N ASP A 20 0.07 26.52 -8.25
CA ASP A 20 0.14 26.16 -9.67
C ASP A 20 1.56 25.68 -9.97
N PRO A 21 1.76 24.53 -10.64
CA PRO A 21 3.11 24.10 -11.08
C PRO A 21 3.87 25.15 -11.89
N ASN A 22 3.16 26.06 -12.56
CA ASN A 22 3.72 27.18 -13.33
C ASN A 22 3.77 28.50 -12.55
N GLY A 23 3.40 28.50 -11.27
CA GLY A 23 3.41 29.67 -10.40
C GLY A 23 4.81 30.10 -9.97
N ASP A 24 4.87 31.04 -9.01
CA ASP A 24 6.12 31.55 -8.45
C ASP A 24 6.04 31.61 -6.91
N ASP A 25 7.01 31.03 -6.22
CA ASP A 25 7.09 31.04 -4.76
C ASP A 25 7.38 32.41 -4.13
N ALA A 26 7.80 33.39 -4.95
CA ALA A 26 7.90 34.79 -4.53
C ALA A 26 6.55 35.53 -4.56
N SER A 27 5.52 34.94 -5.19
CA SER A 27 4.17 35.50 -5.27
C SER A 27 3.44 35.48 -3.94
N LEU A 28 2.24 36.07 -3.90
CA LEU A 28 1.40 36.20 -2.70
C LEU A 28 0.56 34.95 -2.41
N GLY A 29 0.51 33.99 -3.32
CA GLY A 29 -0.31 32.78 -3.20
C GLY A 29 -1.81 33.03 -3.45
N SER A 30 -2.16 34.16 -4.06
CA SER A 30 -3.54 34.42 -4.49
C SER A 30 -3.87 33.63 -5.76
N ARG A 31 -5.15 33.61 -6.15
CA ARG A 31 -5.60 32.95 -7.38
C ARG A 31 -4.96 33.51 -8.65
N SER A 32 -4.68 34.81 -8.69
CA SER A 32 -4.03 35.49 -9.82
C SER A 32 -2.49 35.46 -9.78
N ALA A 33 -1.92 35.16 -8.61
CA ALA A 33 -0.48 35.06 -8.38
C ALA A 33 -0.18 33.86 -7.46
N PRO A 34 -0.35 32.61 -7.97
CA PRO A 34 -0.23 31.40 -7.17
C PRO A 34 1.23 31.09 -6.83
N PHE A 35 1.43 30.37 -5.74
CA PHE A 35 2.71 29.75 -5.43
C PHE A 35 3.03 28.65 -6.44
N ARG A 36 4.31 28.34 -6.61
CA ARG A 36 4.75 27.21 -7.41
C ARG A 36 4.70 25.90 -6.63
N THR A 37 5.05 25.93 -5.33
CA THR A 37 5.27 24.71 -4.55
C THR A 37 4.30 24.57 -3.38
N LEU A 38 3.94 23.32 -3.07
CA LEU A 38 3.17 22.99 -1.88
C LEU A 38 3.91 23.37 -0.58
N ALA A 39 5.23 23.26 -0.58
CA ALA A 39 6.07 23.66 0.56
C ALA A 39 5.96 25.17 0.85
N ARG A 40 5.88 26.01 -0.18
CA ARG A 40 5.66 27.46 0.02
C ARG A 40 4.27 27.74 0.56
N ALA A 41 3.24 27.06 0.05
CA ALA A 41 1.89 27.21 0.56
C ALA A 41 1.78 26.76 2.03
N GLN A 42 2.41 25.65 2.41
CA GLN A 42 2.47 25.19 3.79
C GLN A 42 3.09 26.26 4.70
N ARG A 43 4.22 26.85 4.28
CA ARG A 43 4.83 27.97 5.02
C ARG A 43 3.91 29.17 5.17
N ALA A 44 3.17 29.53 4.11
CA ALA A 44 2.20 30.63 4.17
C ALA A 44 1.09 30.37 5.18
N VAL A 45 0.59 29.14 5.28
CA VAL A 45 -0.37 28.75 6.31
C VAL A 45 0.23 28.86 7.72
N ARG A 46 1.48 28.43 7.93
CA ARG A 46 2.20 28.62 9.22
C ARG A 46 2.38 30.09 9.56
N GLU A 47 2.79 30.93 8.61
CA GLU A 47 2.93 32.37 8.75
C GLU A 47 1.62 33.05 9.16
N LEU A 48 0.51 32.66 8.50
CA LEU A 48 -0.84 33.10 8.87
C LEU A 48 -1.20 32.72 10.30
N LYS A 49 -0.99 31.47 10.70
CA LYS A 49 -1.28 31.00 12.06
C LYS A 49 -0.49 31.77 13.13
N LEU A 50 0.79 32.03 12.88
CA LEU A 50 1.66 32.75 13.82
C LEU A 50 1.28 34.22 13.94
N SER A 51 0.85 34.85 12.85
CA SER A 51 0.56 36.30 12.85
C SER A 51 -0.86 36.66 13.32
N ARG A 52 -1.85 35.82 12.99
CA ARG A 52 -3.29 36.17 13.19
C ARG A 52 -4.14 35.03 13.73
N GLY A 53 -3.57 33.81 13.89
CA GLY A 53 -4.34 32.61 14.16
C GLY A 53 -5.12 32.13 12.91
N LEU A 54 -5.80 31.00 13.01
CA LEU A 54 -6.69 30.52 11.96
C LEU A 54 -8.01 31.31 11.97
N PRO A 55 -8.46 31.83 10.83
CA PRO A 55 -9.77 32.45 10.73
C PRO A 55 -10.89 31.41 10.96
N GLU A 56 -12.08 31.90 11.18
CA GLU A 56 -13.30 31.08 11.15
C GLU A 56 -13.37 30.33 9.81
N GLY A 57 -13.63 29.04 9.77
CA GLY A 57 -13.56 28.22 8.54
C GLY A 57 -12.16 27.72 8.13
N GLY A 58 -11.09 28.13 8.86
CA GLY A 58 -9.73 27.59 8.69
C GLY A 58 -8.99 28.16 7.49
N ALA A 59 -8.11 27.34 6.89
CA ALA A 59 -7.32 27.71 5.71
C ALA A 59 -7.42 26.64 4.62
N THR A 60 -7.57 27.05 3.37
CA THR A 60 -7.59 26.16 2.23
C THR A 60 -6.46 26.48 1.26
N VAL A 61 -5.68 25.45 0.94
CA VAL A 61 -4.67 25.47 -0.13
C VAL A 61 -5.28 24.80 -1.35
N PHE A 62 -5.58 25.57 -2.38
CA PHE A 62 -6.12 25.10 -3.64
C PHE A 62 -5.00 24.69 -4.58
N LEU A 63 -5.02 23.44 -5.05
CA LEU A 63 -4.10 22.93 -6.06
C LEU A 63 -4.75 23.08 -7.44
N LEU A 64 -4.11 23.83 -8.32
CA LEU A 64 -4.50 23.94 -9.72
C LEU A 64 -4.19 22.63 -10.48
N PRO A 65 -4.88 22.38 -11.61
CA PRO A 65 -4.56 21.24 -12.48
C PRO A 65 -3.10 21.22 -12.89
N GLY A 66 -2.50 20.03 -12.90
CA GLY A 66 -1.11 19.84 -13.31
C GLY A 66 -0.32 18.93 -12.38
N ARG A 67 0.98 18.83 -12.61
CA ARG A 67 1.90 17.95 -11.89
C ARG A 67 2.67 18.73 -10.84
N HIS A 68 2.33 18.55 -9.59
CA HIS A 68 3.05 19.11 -8.43
C HIS A 68 4.16 18.13 -8.03
N VAL A 69 5.35 18.35 -8.61
CA VAL A 69 6.48 17.42 -8.44
C VAL A 69 7.23 17.74 -7.14
N LEU A 70 7.32 16.75 -6.28
CA LEU A 70 8.05 16.84 -5.02
C LEU A 70 9.50 16.37 -5.18
N ALA A 71 10.45 17.14 -4.64
CA ALA A 71 11.85 16.76 -4.54
C ALA A 71 12.13 15.96 -3.26
N GLU A 72 11.35 16.20 -2.22
CA GLU A 72 11.37 15.56 -0.92
C GLU A 72 9.93 15.38 -0.42
N PRO A 73 9.68 14.50 0.55
CA PRO A 73 8.34 14.35 1.11
C PRO A 73 7.84 15.66 1.76
N LEU A 74 6.61 16.06 1.43
CA LEU A 74 5.96 17.17 2.11
C LEU A 74 5.60 16.75 3.53
N SER A 75 6.30 17.31 4.50
CA SER A 75 6.21 16.90 5.91
C SER A 75 5.40 17.89 6.75
N PHE A 76 4.41 17.36 7.47
CA PHE A 76 3.56 18.09 8.40
C PHE A 76 3.92 17.73 9.83
N GLY A 77 4.08 18.75 10.68
CA GLY A 77 4.22 18.63 12.12
C GLY A 77 3.00 19.17 12.88
N PRO A 78 3.01 19.14 14.23
CA PRO A 78 1.93 19.71 15.04
C PRO A 78 1.63 21.18 14.74
N GLU A 79 2.60 21.94 14.28
CA GLU A 79 2.45 23.34 13.84
C GLU A 79 1.54 23.49 12.62
N ASP A 80 1.37 22.45 11.81
CA ASP A 80 0.50 22.43 10.64
C ASP A 80 -0.95 22.04 10.96
N SER A 81 -1.27 21.82 12.22
CA SER A 81 -2.62 21.42 12.64
C SER A 81 -3.64 22.52 12.39
N GLY A 82 -4.83 22.11 11.97
CA GLY A 82 -6.02 22.89 12.11
C GLY A 82 -6.59 22.81 13.54
N GLU A 83 -7.80 23.32 13.72
CA GLU A 83 -8.57 23.31 14.97
C GLU A 83 -9.99 22.74 14.71
N PRO A 84 -10.70 22.31 15.75
CA PRO A 84 -12.12 21.98 15.60
C PRO A 84 -12.90 23.15 14.97
N GLY A 85 -13.57 22.89 13.84
CA GLY A 85 -14.26 23.93 13.06
C GLY A 85 -13.36 24.79 12.16
N LYS A 86 -12.05 24.75 12.31
CA LYS A 86 -11.07 25.52 11.52
C LYS A 86 -10.02 24.60 10.88
N PRO A 87 -10.40 23.73 9.95
CA PRO A 87 -9.46 22.77 9.34
C PRO A 87 -8.45 23.47 8.42
N ILE A 88 -7.31 22.81 8.22
CA ILE A 88 -6.39 23.13 7.11
C ILE A 88 -6.65 22.13 6.00
N VAL A 89 -7.06 22.63 4.84
CA VAL A 89 -7.52 21.81 3.71
C VAL A 89 -6.58 21.99 2.50
N TYR A 90 -6.06 20.89 2.00
CA TYR A 90 -5.36 20.83 0.70
C TYR A 90 -6.33 20.23 -0.31
N ARG A 91 -6.78 21.03 -1.27
CA ARG A 91 -7.87 20.66 -2.18
C ARG A 91 -7.50 20.90 -3.63
N ALA A 92 -7.70 19.88 -4.48
CA ALA A 92 -7.69 20.10 -5.92
C ALA A 92 -8.90 20.97 -6.32
N ILE A 93 -8.69 22.03 -7.11
CA ILE A 93 -9.79 22.86 -7.66
C ILE A 93 -10.69 21.97 -8.54
N GLU A 94 -10.06 21.16 -9.37
CA GLU A 94 -10.71 20.16 -10.19
C GLU A 94 -10.31 18.76 -9.67
N PRO A 95 -11.21 18.02 -9.04
CA PRO A 95 -10.90 16.68 -8.53
C PRO A 95 -10.29 15.79 -9.62
N GLY A 96 -9.19 15.11 -9.28
CA GLY A 96 -8.48 14.24 -10.21
C GLY A 96 -7.54 14.92 -11.21
N LYS A 97 -7.45 16.25 -11.22
CA LYS A 97 -6.56 16.98 -12.16
C LYS A 97 -5.28 17.53 -11.52
N ALA A 98 -5.22 17.65 -10.20
CA ALA A 98 -3.99 18.01 -9.48
C ALA A 98 -3.25 16.73 -9.06
N VAL A 99 -2.07 16.51 -9.59
CA VAL A 99 -1.27 15.29 -9.39
C VAL A 99 -0.04 15.62 -8.54
N VAL A 100 -0.01 15.11 -7.32
CA VAL A 100 1.18 15.15 -6.45
C VAL A 100 2.03 13.90 -6.74
N THR A 101 3.28 14.10 -7.12
CA THR A 101 4.16 13.02 -7.62
C THR A 101 5.63 13.28 -7.31
N SER A 102 6.44 12.23 -7.36
CA SER A 102 7.92 12.34 -7.34
C SER A 102 8.57 11.98 -8.66
N GLU A 103 7.77 11.70 -9.68
CA GLU A 103 8.29 11.28 -10.98
C GLU A 103 9.14 12.37 -11.64
N ARG A 104 10.32 11.98 -12.11
CA ARG A 104 11.25 12.80 -12.91
C ARG A 104 11.32 12.27 -14.33
N ALA A 105 11.42 13.18 -15.27
CA ALA A 105 11.65 12.82 -16.67
C ALA A 105 13.01 12.13 -16.83
N ILE A 106 13.04 11.13 -17.68
CA ILE A 106 14.25 10.51 -18.20
C ILE A 106 14.41 10.97 -19.63
N GLU A 107 15.45 11.75 -19.88
CA GLU A 107 15.70 12.40 -21.15
C GLU A 107 16.88 11.75 -21.89
N GLY A 108 17.17 12.19 -23.13
CA GLY A 108 18.33 11.74 -23.88
C GLY A 108 18.24 10.31 -24.39
N TRP A 109 17.04 9.77 -24.57
CA TRP A 109 16.83 8.44 -25.15
C TRP A 109 17.40 8.36 -26.56
N ARG A 110 18.25 7.36 -26.79
CA ARG A 110 18.88 7.05 -28.07
C ARG A 110 18.98 5.56 -28.32
N ARG A 111 19.14 5.18 -29.54
CA ARG A 111 19.56 3.80 -29.86
C ARG A 111 20.99 3.61 -29.40
N PRO A 112 21.36 2.49 -28.77
CA PRO A 112 22.77 2.17 -28.53
C PRO A 112 23.49 2.01 -29.88
N GLU A 113 24.78 2.38 -29.95
CA GLU A 113 25.59 2.19 -31.14
C GLU A 113 25.79 0.71 -31.46
N GLU A 114 25.99 -0.06 -30.42
CA GLU A 114 26.04 -1.53 -30.42
C GLU A 114 25.11 -2.08 -29.36
N ASP A 115 24.48 -3.21 -29.64
CA ASP A 115 23.67 -3.88 -28.64
C ASP A 115 24.50 -4.27 -27.42
N PRO A 116 24.01 -4.04 -26.20
CA PRO A 116 24.71 -4.45 -24.99
C PRO A 116 25.03 -5.96 -25.04
N PRO A 117 26.23 -6.39 -24.67
CA PRO A 117 26.66 -7.79 -24.80
C PRO A 117 25.71 -8.81 -24.17
N LEU A 118 25.04 -8.42 -23.09
CA LEU A 118 24.09 -9.27 -22.34
C LEU A 118 22.63 -9.06 -22.77
N ALA A 119 22.36 -8.31 -23.84
CA ALA A 119 21.01 -8.16 -24.36
C ALA A 119 20.47 -9.50 -24.84
N SER A 120 19.22 -9.80 -24.49
CA SER A 120 18.54 -11.00 -24.99
C SER A 120 18.54 -11.01 -26.53
N PRO A 121 18.57 -12.18 -27.17
CA PRO A 121 18.47 -12.27 -28.62
C PRO A 121 17.27 -11.52 -29.20
N GLU A 122 16.14 -11.56 -28.48
CA GLU A 122 14.89 -10.90 -28.86
C GLU A 122 14.97 -9.39 -28.82
N ALA A 123 15.73 -8.83 -27.88
CA ALA A 123 15.85 -7.38 -27.69
C ALA A 123 16.87 -6.72 -28.62
N ARG A 124 17.75 -7.47 -29.25
CA ARG A 124 18.81 -6.93 -30.13
C ARG A 124 18.22 -6.07 -31.26
N GLY A 125 18.83 -4.91 -31.47
CA GLY A 125 18.36 -3.91 -32.45
C GLY A 125 17.07 -3.19 -32.08
N ARG A 126 16.49 -3.48 -30.91
CA ARG A 126 15.19 -2.92 -30.47
C ARG A 126 15.28 -2.02 -29.25
N LEU A 127 16.42 -2.05 -28.57
CA LEU A 127 16.63 -1.31 -27.33
C LEU A 127 16.79 0.20 -27.56
N TRP A 128 16.31 0.93 -26.60
CA TRP A 128 16.65 2.32 -26.34
C TRP A 128 17.40 2.42 -25.02
N VAL A 129 18.32 3.36 -24.93
CA VAL A 129 19.12 3.63 -23.73
C VAL A 129 19.07 5.12 -23.40
N ALA A 130 18.94 5.43 -22.11
CA ALA A 130 19.11 6.78 -21.60
C ALA A 130 20.13 6.78 -20.45
N SER A 131 20.78 7.93 -20.24
CA SER A 131 21.63 8.15 -19.08
C SER A 131 20.79 8.71 -17.93
N ILE A 132 21.06 8.21 -16.73
CA ILE A 132 20.44 8.68 -15.49
C ILE A 132 21.56 9.05 -14.50
N PRO A 133 21.30 9.89 -13.51
CA PRO A 133 22.25 10.14 -12.43
C PRO A 133 22.74 8.83 -11.81
N PRO A 134 24.03 8.70 -11.51
CA PRO A 134 24.56 7.57 -10.76
C PRO A 134 23.77 7.41 -9.46
N ASP A 135 23.62 6.17 -9.02
CA ASP A 135 22.89 5.79 -7.80
C ASP A 135 21.39 6.08 -7.79
N TRP A 136 20.84 6.56 -8.90
CA TRP A 136 19.39 6.64 -9.05
C TRP A 136 18.85 5.28 -9.50
N SER A 137 18.54 4.44 -8.53
CA SER A 137 17.85 3.16 -8.73
C SER A 137 16.35 3.35 -8.50
N PHE A 138 15.54 2.76 -9.34
CA PHE A 138 14.09 2.79 -9.26
C PHE A 138 13.49 1.46 -9.69
N ARG A 139 12.26 1.19 -9.24
CA ARG A 139 11.54 -0.07 -9.49
C ARG A 139 10.31 0.11 -10.36
N SER A 140 10.02 1.35 -10.73
CA SER A 140 8.90 1.70 -11.60
C SER A 140 9.36 2.63 -12.71
N LEU A 141 8.92 2.35 -13.93
CA LEU A 141 9.12 3.22 -15.09
C LEU A 141 7.77 3.45 -15.76
N PHE A 142 7.50 4.69 -16.12
CA PHE A 142 6.27 5.08 -16.78
C PHE A 142 6.58 5.64 -18.17
N LEU A 143 5.74 5.35 -19.14
CA LEU A 143 5.77 5.97 -20.46
C LEU A 143 4.39 6.54 -20.77
N ASP A 144 4.34 7.84 -21.07
CA ASP A 144 3.06 8.56 -21.24
C ASP A 144 2.11 8.38 -20.04
N GLY A 145 2.67 8.29 -18.83
CA GLY A 145 1.92 8.06 -17.62
C GLY A 145 1.41 6.63 -17.42
N LYS A 146 1.75 5.68 -18.28
CA LYS A 146 1.40 4.26 -18.14
C LYS A 146 2.58 3.48 -17.55
N PRO A 147 2.38 2.61 -16.55
CA PRO A 147 3.44 1.79 -16.02
C PRO A 147 3.95 0.79 -17.06
N LEU A 148 5.26 0.62 -17.11
CA LEU A 148 5.93 -0.37 -17.94
C LEU A 148 6.37 -1.58 -17.09
N ARG A 149 6.54 -2.74 -17.73
CA ARG A 149 6.97 -3.96 -17.07
C ARG A 149 8.48 -3.94 -16.84
N ARG A 150 8.91 -4.28 -15.64
CA ARG A 150 10.33 -4.50 -15.34
C ARG A 150 10.75 -5.83 -15.93
N ALA A 151 11.89 -5.86 -16.62
CA ALA A 151 12.46 -7.08 -17.19
C ALA A 151 12.63 -8.14 -16.09
N ALA A 152 12.13 -9.34 -16.33
CA ALA A 152 12.09 -10.39 -15.32
C ALA A 152 11.96 -11.78 -15.94
N TRP A 153 12.38 -12.80 -15.18
CA TRP A 153 12.24 -14.21 -15.56
C TRP A 153 11.96 -15.07 -14.33
N PRO A 154 11.01 -16.02 -14.43
CA PRO A 154 9.99 -16.19 -15.47
C PRO A 154 8.85 -15.17 -15.35
N ASP A 155 7.86 -15.25 -16.26
CA ASP A 155 6.72 -14.32 -16.28
C ASP A 155 5.87 -14.41 -15.02
N LEU A 156 5.25 -13.27 -14.67
CA LEU A 156 4.50 -13.10 -13.44
C LEU A 156 3.31 -14.06 -13.35
N ASP A 157 2.59 -14.25 -14.44
CA ASP A 157 1.32 -14.99 -14.45
C ASP A 157 1.48 -16.51 -14.29
N ALA A 158 2.70 -17.01 -14.40
CA ALA A 158 3.02 -18.44 -14.30
C ALA A 158 3.63 -18.83 -12.94
N TRP A 159 3.36 -18.11 -11.86
CA TRP A 159 4.08 -18.27 -10.59
C TRP A 159 4.06 -19.71 -10.03
N ARG A 160 2.99 -20.46 -10.22
CA ARG A 160 2.93 -21.88 -9.81
C ARG A 160 3.90 -22.78 -10.59
N ARG A 161 4.44 -22.30 -11.70
CA ARG A 161 5.42 -22.97 -12.55
C ARG A 161 6.81 -22.34 -12.46
N TRP A 162 7.00 -21.33 -11.62
CA TRP A 162 8.32 -20.75 -11.41
C TRP A 162 9.30 -21.83 -10.94
N PRO A 163 10.58 -21.73 -11.30
CA PRO A 163 11.61 -22.65 -10.81
C PRO A 163 11.72 -22.56 -9.30
N THR A 164 12.09 -23.69 -8.68
CA THR A 164 12.43 -23.76 -7.26
C THR A 164 13.91 -23.46 -7.05
N LEU A 165 14.24 -22.97 -5.86
CA LEU A 165 15.63 -22.86 -5.39
C LEU A 165 16.26 -24.27 -5.34
N ARG A 166 17.59 -24.37 -5.50
CA ARG A 166 18.32 -25.63 -5.36
C ARG A 166 18.70 -25.89 -3.92
N SER A 167 19.11 -24.87 -3.23
CA SER A 167 19.37 -24.91 -1.80
C SER A 167 19.30 -23.53 -1.18
N VAL A 168 19.19 -23.51 0.13
CA VAL A 168 19.23 -22.31 0.96
C VAL A 168 20.19 -22.56 2.09
N GLY A 169 21.15 -21.66 2.29
CA GLY A 169 22.14 -21.71 3.35
C GLY A 169 22.07 -20.49 4.26
N ALA A 170 22.41 -20.66 5.51
CA ALA A 170 22.66 -19.56 6.42
C ALA A 170 24.16 -19.21 6.36
N THR A 171 24.49 -18.01 5.93
CA THR A 171 25.88 -17.55 5.87
C THR A 171 26.18 -16.57 7.01
N GLY A 172 26.23 -17.05 8.23
CA GLY A 172 26.70 -16.30 9.41
C GLY A 172 26.13 -14.87 9.51
N GLU A 173 27.01 -13.87 9.49
CA GLU A 173 26.60 -12.44 9.57
C GLU A 173 26.02 -11.87 8.27
N LEU A 174 26.21 -12.52 7.14
CA LEU A 174 25.90 -11.98 5.80
C LEU A 174 24.47 -12.24 5.32
N GLY A 175 23.69 -13.04 6.05
CA GLY A 175 22.27 -13.28 5.70
C GLY A 175 22.02 -14.66 5.09
N THR A 176 21.02 -14.75 4.22
CA THR A 176 20.58 -16.00 3.60
C THR A 176 21.19 -16.14 2.21
N GLU A 177 21.98 -17.19 1.99
CA GLU A 177 22.45 -17.56 0.66
C GLU A 177 21.38 -18.37 -0.06
N LEU A 178 21.07 -17.95 -1.28
CA LEU A 178 20.15 -18.64 -2.18
C LEU A 178 20.96 -19.27 -3.33
N GLN A 179 20.71 -20.53 -3.62
CA GLN A 179 21.25 -21.20 -4.79
C GLN A 179 20.16 -21.41 -5.84
N PHE A 180 20.43 -20.90 -7.01
CA PHE A 180 19.55 -20.92 -8.17
C PHE A 180 19.91 -22.05 -9.14
N ARG A 181 19.14 -22.20 -10.20
CA ARG A 181 19.51 -23.08 -11.32
C ARG A 181 20.76 -22.53 -12.02
N PRO A 182 21.61 -23.38 -12.59
CA PRO A 182 22.76 -22.94 -13.39
C PRO A 182 22.33 -21.95 -14.47
N GLY A 183 23.09 -20.85 -14.61
CA GLY A 183 22.82 -19.79 -15.59
C GLY A 183 21.72 -18.79 -15.22
N ALA A 184 20.92 -19.03 -14.18
CA ALA A 184 19.82 -18.14 -13.82
C ALA A 184 20.27 -16.72 -13.41
N LEU A 185 21.48 -16.58 -12.90
CA LEU A 185 22.04 -15.30 -12.43
C LEU A 185 22.90 -14.59 -13.47
N GLU A 186 22.95 -15.09 -14.71
CA GLU A 186 23.69 -14.41 -15.78
C GLU A 186 23.13 -13.01 -16.03
N GLY A 187 24.01 -12.00 -15.98
CA GLY A 187 23.63 -10.60 -16.17
C GLY A 187 22.80 -9.97 -15.05
N VAL A 188 22.53 -10.68 -13.95
CA VAL A 188 21.88 -10.09 -12.77
C VAL A 188 22.85 -9.08 -12.14
N PRO A 189 22.44 -7.80 -11.92
CA PRO A 189 23.31 -6.78 -11.35
C PRO A 189 23.77 -7.12 -9.94
N VAL A 190 25.07 -6.88 -9.67
CA VAL A 190 25.69 -7.15 -8.36
C VAL A 190 25.57 -6.00 -7.36
N ASN A 191 25.08 -4.86 -7.80
CA ASN A 191 25.00 -3.60 -7.05
C ASN A 191 23.71 -3.41 -6.23
N GLY A 192 22.83 -4.43 -6.17
CA GLY A 192 21.54 -4.34 -5.50
C GLY A 192 20.38 -3.88 -6.38
N ASP A 193 20.59 -3.67 -7.68
CA ASP A 193 19.51 -3.42 -8.64
C ASP A 193 18.76 -4.72 -8.98
N GLY A 194 19.45 -5.88 -8.89
CA GLY A 194 18.85 -7.20 -9.08
C GLY A 194 18.01 -7.62 -7.88
N GLU A 195 16.84 -8.13 -8.15
CA GLU A 195 15.89 -8.56 -7.12
C GLU A 195 15.36 -9.97 -7.39
N VAL A 196 14.95 -10.63 -6.34
CA VAL A 196 14.25 -11.91 -6.39
C VAL A 196 12.89 -11.80 -5.73
N VAL A 197 11.85 -12.23 -6.43
CA VAL A 197 10.53 -12.48 -5.86
C VAL A 197 10.48 -13.96 -5.49
N LEU A 198 10.26 -14.25 -4.24
CA LEU A 198 10.13 -15.60 -3.70
C LEU A 198 8.66 -15.88 -3.37
N ALA A 199 8.14 -17.00 -3.86
CA ALA A 199 6.81 -17.49 -3.50
C ALA A 199 6.94 -18.75 -2.65
N ASP A 200 6.25 -18.79 -1.52
CA ASP A 200 6.25 -19.96 -0.64
C ASP A 200 5.57 -21.17 -1.31
N PRO A 201 5.89 -22.41 -0.91
CA PRO A 201 5.34 -23.61 -1.54
C PRO A 201 3.81 -23.73 -1.45
N TYR A 202 3.22 -23.13 -0.43
CA TYR A 202 1.80 -23.21 -0.13
C TYR A 202 0.97 -22.09 -0.80
N GLY A 203 1.62 -21.15 -1.48
CA GLY A 203 0.93 -19.99 -2.07
C GLY A 203 0.31 -19.06 -1.04
N SER A 204 0.92 -18.96 0.14
CA SER A 204 0.42 -18.12 1.23
C SER A 204 0.91 -16.68 1.12
N PHE A 205 2.10 -16.47 0.58
CA PHE A 205 2.66 -15.14 0.41
C PHE A 205 3.81 -15.11 -0.61
N THR A 206 4.16 -13.90 -1.00
CA THR A 206 5.41 -13.62 -1.74
C THR A 206 6.30 -12.70 -0.93
N SER A 207 7.58 -12.77 -1.20
CA SER A 207 8.57 -11.88 -0.64
C SER A 207 9.53 -11.38 -1.70
N ILE A 208 10.00 -10.16 -1.57
CA ILE A 208 10.95 -9.57 -2.49
C ILE A 208 12.24 -9.31 -1.74
N GLY A 209 13.33 -9.84 -2.27
CA GLY A 209 14.68 -9.64 -1.72
C GLY A 209 15.60 -8.97 -2.72
N VAL A 210 16.43 -8.05 -2.24
CA VAL A 210 17.55 -7.49 -3.00
C VAL A 210 18.68 -8.49 -3.00
N LEU A 211 19.21 -8.80 -4.17
CA LEU A 211 20.33 -9.71 -4.33
C LEU A 211 21.65 -8.97 -4.17
N ARG A 212 22.52 -9.51 -3.34
CA ARG A 212 23.89 -9.05 -3.15
C ARG A 212 24.86 -10.22 -3.31
N GLN A 213 26.14 -9.91 -3.51
CA GLN A 213 27.17 -10.93 -3.69
C GLN A 213 26.75 -12.00 -4.71
N VAL A 214 26.26 -11.53 -5.86
CA VAL A 214 25.81 -12.40 -6.94
C VAL A 214 27.01 -13.09 -7.59
N ASP A 215 27.03 -14.42 -7.55
CA ASP A 215 27.99 -15.27 -8.24
C ASP A 215 27.27 -16.05 -9.36
N PRO A 216 27.35 -15.58 -10.60
CA PRO A 216 26.69 -16.25 -11.73
C PRO A 216 27.30 -17.61 -12.07
N VAL A 217 28.59 -17.82 -11.78
CA VAL A 217 29.29 -19.09 -12.06
C VAL A 217 28.78 -20.19 -11.14
N LEU A 218 28.71 -19.91 -9.85
CA LEU A 218 28.16 -20.84 -8.86
C LEU A 218 26.63 -20.79 -8.79
N SER A 219 26.00 -19.86 -9.50
CA SER A 219 24.55 -19.60 -9.42
C SER A 219 24.06 -19.35 -8.00
N ARG A 220 24.79 -18.54 -7.26
CA ARG A 220 24.50 -18.18 -5.86
C ARG A 220 24.37 -16.67 -5.69
N ALA A 221 23.51 -16.26 -4.78
CA ALA A 221 23.43 -14.89 -4.33
C ALA A 221 22.96 -14.81 -2.88
N ASN A 222 23.34 -13.76 -2.18
CA ASN A 222 22.85 -13.47 -0.84
C ASN A 222 21.68 -12.47 -0.88
N LEU A 223 20.71 -12.63 0.02
CA LEU A 223 19.74 -11.59 0.29
C LEU A 223 20.39 -10.47 1.11
N ALA A 224 20.04 -9.21 0.79
CA ALA A 224 20.57 -8.05 1.50
C ALA A 224 20.16 -7.98 2.97
N SER A 225 19.10 -8.69 3.36
CA SER A 225 18.60 -8.77 4.74
C SER A 225 18.76 -10.19 5.28
N ARG A 226 19.05 -10.30 6.58
CA ARG A 226 19.03 -11.58 7.27
C ARG A 226 17.62 -12.16 7.21
N ASN A 227 17.53 -13.45 6.90
CA ASN A 227 16.35 -14.24 7.25
C ASN A 227 16.58 -14.86 8.63
N PRO A 228 15.95 -14.39 9.69
CA PRO A 228 16.24 -14.86 11.05
C PRO A 228 15.66 -16.23 11.36
N THR A 229 14.89 -16.85 10.49
CA THR A 229 14.04 -17.98 10.87
C THR A 229 14.09 -19.21 9.98
N GLY A 230 15.10 -19.34 9.14
CA GLY A 230 15.30 -20.55 8.33
C GLY A 230 14.36 -20.66 7.12
N LEU A 231 13.83 -19.57 6.63
CA LEU A 231 13.15 -19.44 5.35
C LEU A 231 13.98 -18.54 4.43
N PRO A 232 13.93 -18.75 3.13
CA PRO A 232 13.20 -19.74 2.34
C PRO A 232 13.80 -21.15 2.45
N THR A 233 13.08 -22.15 1.96
CA THR A 233 13.59 -23.52 1.76
C THR A 233 13.86 -23.75 0.27
N ALA A 234 14.47 -24.89 -0.07
CA ALA A 234 14.70 -25.28 -1.46
C ALA A 234 13.40 -25.45 -2.27
N GLU A 235 12.23 -25.59 -1.62
CA GLU A 235 10.93 -25.73 -2.28
C GLU A 235 10.34 -24.39 -2.73
N TRP A 236 10.89 -23.28 -2.26
CA TRP A 236 10.39 -21.96 -2.65
C TRP A 236 10.65 -21.69 -4.12
N ARG A 237 9.65 -21.15 -4.77
CA ARG A 237 9.72 -20.74 -6.17
C ARG A 237 10.31 -19.35 -6.26
N TYR A 238 11.01 -19.07 -7.34
CA TYR A 238 11.61 -17.77 -7.53
C TYR A 238 11.37 -17.19 -8.92
N ARG A 239 11.36 -15.87 -8.97
CA ARG A 239 11.44 -15.03 -10.14
C ARG A 239 12.53 -13.99 -9.91
N LEU A 240 13.35 -13.77 -10.92
CA LEU A 240 14.40 -12.74 -10.89
C LEU A 240 13.93 -11.52 -11.67
N GLU A 241 14.35 -10.34 -11.24
CA GLU A 241 13.98 -9.07 -11.86
C GLU A 241 15.18 -8.16 -12.08
N ASN A 242 15.08 -7.33 -13.11
CA ASN A 242 16.03 -6.29 -13.47
C ASN A 242 17.37 -6.82 -13.97
N ALA A 243 17.35 -7.72 -14.91
CA ALA A 243 18.54 -8.12 -15.65
C ALA A 243 18.35 -7.95 -17.15
N LEU A 244 19.39 -7.49 -17.83
CA LEU A 244 19.33 -7.21 -19.26
C LEU A 244 19.00 -8.45 -20.11
N PRO A 245 19.51 -9.67 -19.80
CA PRO A 245 19.10 -10.89 -20.49
C PRO A 245 17.61 -11.25 -20.35
N MET A 246 16.94 -10.70 -19.35
CA MET A 246 15.51 -10.95 -19.10
C MET A 246 14.59 -9.99 -19.84
N LEU A 247 15.16 -8.98 -20.52
CA LEU A 247 14.43 -8.02 -21.32
C LEU A 247 14.15 -8.65 -22.68
N ASN A 248 12.99 -9.30 -22.83
CA ASN A 248 12.67 -10.17 -23.96
C ASN A 248 11.33 -9.87 -24.65
N GLU A 249 10.57 -8.87 -24.13
CA GLU A 249 9.29 -8.46 -24.71
C GLU A 249 9.16 -6.92 -24.86
N PRO A 250 8.33 -6.43 -25.81
CA PRO A 250 8.01 -5.03 -25.91
C PRO A 250 7.35 -4.48 -24.64
N GLY A 251 7.76 -3.30 -24.20
CA GLY A 251 7.28 -2.66 -22.97
C GLY A 251 8.11 -3.02 -21.74
N GLU A 252 9.16 -3.81 -21.88
CA GLU A 252 10.05 -4.14 -20.78
C GLU A 252 11.25 -3.20 -20.69
N TRP A 253 11.75 -3.04 -19.45
CA TRP A 253 12.86 -2.19 -19.12
C TRP A 253 13.70 -2.76 -17.98
N CYS A 254 14.96 -2.34 -17.91
CA CYS A 254 15.83 -2.57 -16.77
C CYS A 254 16.73 -1.35 -16.50
N VAL A 255 17.23 -1.25 -15.27
CA VAL A 255 18.14 -0.20 -14.83
C VAL A 255 19.47 -0.80 -14.38
N ASP A 256 20.57 -0.12 -14.73
CA ASP A 256 21.91 -0.30 -14.21
C ASP A 256 22.31 1.02 -13.54
N SER A 257 22.01 1.14 -12.25
CA SER A 257 22.27 2.37 -11.50
C SER A 257 23.78 2.64 -11.33
N LEU A 258 24.59 1.58 -11.30
CA LEU A 258 26.05 1.70 -11.21
C LEU A 258 26.64 2.39 -12.45
N ARG A 259 26.17 2.02 -13.65
CA ARG A 259 26.58 2.64 -14.89
C ARG A 259 25.77 3.88 -15.25
N GLY A 260 24.74 4.20 -14.47
CA GLY A 260 23.81 5.30 -14.73
C GLY A 260 23.07 5.12 -16.07
N LYS A 261 22.58 3.91 -16.34
CA LYS A 261 21.85 3.58 -17.57
C LYS A 261 20.50 2.95 -17.29
N VAL A 262 19.55 3.29 -18.12
CA VAL A 262 18.25 2.60 -18.21
C VAL A 262 18.06 2.12 -19.65
N TYR A 263 17.65 0.87 -19.79
CA TYR A 263 17.38 0.23 -21.07
C TYR A 263 15.88 -0.04 -21.18
N LEU A 264 15.32 0.20 -22.35
CA LEU A 264 13.91 0.01 -22.63
C LEU A 264 13.73 -0.57 -24.03
N TRP A 265 12.95 -1.64 -24.13
CA TRP A 265 12.32 -2.01 -25.39
C TRP A 265 10.93 -1.38 -25.42
N PRO A 266 10.69 -0.32 -26.22
CA PRO A 266 9.43 0.38 -26.18
C PRO A 266 8.24 -0.52 -26.53
N PRO A 267 7.05 -0.22 -26.02
CA PRO A 267 5.83 -0.89 -26.46
C PRO A 267 5.62 -0.76 -27.97
N ALA A 268 4.86 -1.69 -28.56
CA ALA A 268 4.52 -1.65 -29.99
C ALA A 268 3.91 -0.29 -30.37
N GLY A 269 4.32 0.26 -31.50
CA GLY A 269 3.86 1.56 -32.00
C GLY A 269 4.55 2.79 -31.41
N VAL A 270 5.44 2.63 -30.44
CA VAL A 270 6.22 3.74 -29.88
C VAL A 270 7.55 3.87 -30.60
N ALA A 271 7.68 4.90 -31.42
CA ALA A 271 8.90 5.15 -32.19
C ALA A 271 10.07 5.65 -31.31
N ARG A 272 9.78 6.46 -30.28
CA ARG A 272 10.76 6.98 -29.32
C ARG A 272 10.13 7.16 -27.95
N PRO A 273 10.76 6.72 -26.83
CA PRO A 273 10.21 6.85 -25.48
C PRO A 273 10.45 8.25 -24.88
N ALA A 274 9.95 9.30 -25.56
CA ALA A 274 10.28 10.68 -25.22
C ALA A 274 9.70 11.18 -23.89
N ARG A 275 8.61 10.56 -23.40
CA ARG A 275 7.93 10.96 -22.15
C ARG A 275 8.02 9.86 -21.08
N ALA A 276 9.18 9.26 -20.96
CA ALA A 276 9.46 8.32 -19.90
C ALA A 276 9.76 9.05 -18.59
N THR A 277 9.20 8.55 -17.49
CA THR A 277 9.42 9.10 -16.13
C THR A 277 9.65 7.97 -15.14
N ALA A 278 10.44 8.23 -14.08
CA ALA A 278 10.63 7.32 -12.98
C ALA A 278 10.52 8.05 -11.62
N PRO A 279 10.06 7.39 -10.57
CA PRO A 279 9.90 8.01 -9.25
C PRO A 279 11.24 8.21 -8.53
N ARG A 280 11.25 9.11 -7.56
CA ARG A 280 12.40 9.34 -6.67
C ARG A 280 12.09 9.14 -5.21
N LEU A 281 10.83 9.16 -4.82
CA LEU A 281 10.41 9.07 -3.43
C LEU A 281 9.50 7.86 -3.25
N ALA A 282 9.60 7.23 -2.11
CA ALA A 282 8.66 6.20 -1.68
C ALA A 282 7.42 6.80 -0.97
N THR A 283 7.59 7.98 -0.35
CA THR A 283 6.51 8.72 0.33
C THR A 283 6.42 10.14 -0.22
N LEU A 284 5.22 10.60 -0.52
CA LEU A 284 4.94 11.95 -1.00
C LEU A 284 4.54 12.90 0.13
N VAL A 285 3.69 12.44 1.02
CA VAL A 285 3.21 13.22 2.17
C VAL A 285 3.45 12.44 3.44
N ARG A 286 4.00 13.13 4.43
CA ARG A 286 4.24 12.58 5.76
C ARG A 286 3.66 13.53 6.81
N MET A 287 2.81 13.01 7.69
CA MET A 287 2.33 13.72 8.86
C MET A 287 2.89 13.05 10.11
N VAL A 288 3.62 13.80 10.94
CA VAL A 288 4.30 13.22 12.10
C VAL A 288 4.05 14.09 13.34
N GLY A 289 3.36 13.51 14.31
CA GLY A 289 3.21 14.13 15.63
C GLY A 289 4.49 14.07 16.46
N ASP A 290 4.57 14.93 17.47
CA ASP A 290 5.65 14.95 18.45
C ASP A 290 5.22 14.18 19.71
N ALA A 291 5.47 12.88 19.70
CA ALA A 291 5.09 11.99 20.81
C ALA A 291 5.82 12.33 22.11
N ALA A 292 7.04 12.85 22.04
CA ALA A 292 7.81 13.25 23.22
C ALA A 292 7.16 14.42 23.95
N LYS A 293 6.47 15.30 23.22
CA LYS A 293 5.74 16.45 23.78
C LYS A 293 4.23 16.23 23.84
N GLY A 294 3.73 15.05 23.47
CA GLY A 294 2.30 14.75 23.43
C GLY A 294 1.51 15.64 22.43
N ARG A 295 2.16 16.14 21.38
CA ARG A 295 1.53 17.00 20.38
C ARG A 295 1.29 16.24 19.08
N TRP A 296 0.10 16.36 18.54
CA TRP A 296 -0.35 15.61 17.38
C TRP A 296 -0.70 16.52 16.22
N VAL A 297 -0.58 16.01 14.99
CA VAL A 297 -1.11 16.70 13.82
C VAL A 297 -2.61 16.45 13.77
N SER A 298 -3.40 17.51 13.74
CA SER A 298 -4.87 17.40 13.78
C SER A 298 -5.57 18.29 12.78
N HIS A 299 -6.79 17.88 12.38
CA HIS A 299 -7.68 18.64 11.52
C HIS A 299 -7.04 19.09 10.19
N VAL A 300 -6.19 18.25 9.62
CA VAL A 300 -5.65 18.42 8.27
C VAL A 300 -6.44 17.52 7.31
N ARG A 301 -6.86 18.10 6.19
CA ARG A 301 -7.65 17.40 5.17
C ARG A 301 -6.99 17.49 3.80
N TRP A 302 -6.95 16.33 3.11
CA TRP A 302 -6.65 16.25 1.68
C TRP A 302 -7.92 15.91 0.90
N SER A 303 -8.18 16.60 -0.21
CA SER A 303 -9.42 16.41 -0.97
C SER A 303 -9.22 16.52 -2.47
N GLY A 304 -9.66 15.49 -3.22
CA GLY A 304 -9.69 15.49 -4.68
C GLY A 304 -8.35 15.38 -5.39
N VAL A 305 -7.26 15.12 -4.66
CA VAL A 305 -5.88 15.10 -5.16
C VAL A 305 -5.51 13.69 -5.65
N VAL A 306 -4.71 13.62 -6.72
CA VAL A 306 -4.09 12.36 -7.19
C VAL A 306 -2.69 12.25 -6.60
N PHE A 307 -2.41 11.19 -5.86
CA PHE A 307 -1.08 10.79 -5.39
C PHE A 307 -0.59 9.63 -6.27
N ARG A 308 0.49 9.84 -7.02
CA ARG A 308 0.99 8.81 -7.91
C ARG A 308 2.50 8.82 -8.06
N GLY A 309 3.02 7.74 -8.64
CA GLY A 309 4.43 7.66 -9.02
C GLY A 309 5.34 7.77 -7.82
N THR A 310 5.17 6.88 -6.85
CA THR A 310 6.16 6.62 -5.81
C THR A 310 6.94 5.35 -6.13
N ASP A 311 8.16 5.26 -5.63
CA ASP A 311 8.91 4.02 -5.70
C ASP A 311 8.62 3.14 -4.48
N ARG A 312 9.06 1.88 -4.52
CA ARG A 312 9.15 1.05 -3.33
C ARG A 312 10.56 1.08 -2.74
N THR A 313 10.66 0.94 -1.45
CA THR A 313 11.96 0.75 -0.80
C THR A 313 12.58 -0.56 -1.24
N PRO A 314 13.89 -0.57 -1.58
CA PRO A 314 14.55 -1.78 -2.06
C PRO A 314 14.73 -2.86 -0.98
N GLU A 315 14.70 -2.48 0.29
CA GLU A 315 14.94 -3.39 1.39
C GLU A 315 13.62 -3.87 2.01
N ASN A 316 13.29 -5.12 1.73
CA ASN A 316 12.38 -5.84 2.59
C ASN A 316 13.14 -6.24 3.86
N ARG A 317 12.79 -5.63 4.96
CA ARG A 317 13.14 -6.22 6.25
C ARG A 317 12.24 -7.43 6.44
N TRP A 318 12.82 -8.62 6.30
CA TRP A 318 12.13 -9.84 6.67
C TRP A 318 11.75 -9.73 8.15
N PRO A 319 10.47 -9.89 8.46
CA PRO A 319 10.09 -9.91 9.86
C PRO A 319 10.74 -11.08 10.56
N ASP A 320 11.16 -10.86 11.78
CA ASP A 320 11.62 -11.91 12.69
C ASP A 320 10.44 -12.82 13.06
N GLY A 321 10.03 -13.72 12.18
CA GLY A 321 8.98 -14.68 12.48
C GLY A 321 7.91 -14.82 11.43
N TRP A 322 7.40 -15.99 11.37
CA TRP A 322 6.36 -16.51 10.51
C TRP A 322 5.13 -15.61 10.33
N ILE A 323 4.65 -15.55 9.06
CA ILE A 323 3.26 -15.25 8.71
C ILE A 323 2.85 -13.80 8.97
N LEU A 324 3.52 -12.86 8.32
CA LEU A 324 2.93 -11.53 8.22
C LEU A 324 3.16 -10.99 6.81
N PRO A 325 2.24 -10.19 6.27
CA PRO A 325 2.41 -9.64 4.94
C PRO A 325 3.76 -8.96 4.84
N THR A 326 4.63 -9.48 3.98
CA THR A 326 5.95 -8.88 3.72
C THR A 326 5.85 -7.45 3.21
N SER A 327 4.67 -7.05 2.78
CA SER A 327 4.28 -5.67 2.50
C SER A 327 4.21 -4.77 3.74
N GLY A 328 4.22 -5.33 4.95
CA GLY A 328 4.04 -4.57 6.19
C GLY A 328 5.10 -3.49 6.44
N THR A 329 6.32 -3.67 5.94
CA THR A 329 7.42 -2.68 6.07
C THR A 329 7.53 -1.72 4.89
N ALA A 330 6.78 -1.94 3.80
CA ALA A 330 6.82 -1.04 2.65
C ALA A 330 6.24 0.33 3.01
N GLU A 331 6.83 1.40 2.49
CA GLU A 331 6.35 2.75 2.72
C GLU A 331 4.99 3.01 2.06
N ALA A 332 4.32 4.07 2.47
CA ALA A 332 3.07 4.52 1.88
C ALA A 332 3.26 5.85 1.15
N ALA A 333 2.50 6.06 0.07
CA ALA A 333 2.50 7.34 -0.63
C ALA A 333 2.09 8.50 0.29
N VAL A 334 1.13 8.25 1.19
CA VAL A 334 0.75 9.18 2.26
C VAL A 334 0.82 8.44 3.59
N ALA A 335 1.70 8.89 4.48
CA ALA A 335 1.95 8.27 5.78
C ALA A 335 1.58 9.22 6.92
N LEU A 336 0.71 8.77 7.82
CA LEU A 336 0.20 9.50 8.96
C LEU A 336 0.56 8.78 10.26
N SER A 337 1.35 9.44 11.11
CA SER A 337 1.75 8.92 12.42
C SER A 337 1.69 10.05 13.45
N GLY A 338 1.15 9.81 14.63
CA GLY A 338 0.91 10.88 15.60
C GLY A 338 -0.16 11.87 15.12
N VAL A 339 -1.31 11.36 14.66
CA VAL A 339 -2.37 12.18 14.05
C VAL A 339 -3.72 11.98 14.74
N GLU A 340 -4.57 13.00 14.65
CA GLU A 340 -5.93 12.94 15.18
C GLU A 340 -6.90 13.76 14.32
N SER A 341 -8.09 13.20 14.03
CA SER A 341 -9.14 13.89 13.29
C SER A 341 -8.71 14.44 11.91
N CYS A 342 -7.74 13.77 11.28
CA CYS A 342 -7.32 14.09 9.91
C CYS A 342 -8.20 13.36 8.88
N SER A 343 -8.27 13.87 7.66
CA SER A 343 -9.04 13.20 6.62
C SER A 343 -8.40 13.21 5.23
N VAL A 344 -8.69 12.15 4.47
CA VAL A 344 -8.35 11.99 3.06
C VAL A 344 -9.63 11.62 2.32
N GLU A 345 -10.11 12.52 1.48
CA GLU A 345 -11.46 12.43 0.91
C GLU A 345 -11.45 12.68 -0.60
N GLY A 346 -12.06 11.78 -1.37
CA GLY A 346 -12.17 11.91 -2.83
C GLY A 346 -10.83 11.94 -3.56
N CYS A 347 -9.77 11.43 -2.94
CA CYS A 347 -8.43 11.37 -3.52
C CYS A 347 -8.23 10.08 -4.33
N ARG A 348 -7.20 10.08 -5.18
CA ARG A 348 -6.80 8.91 -5.96
C ARG A 348 -5.36 8.56 -5.65
N PHE A 349 -5.11 7.32 -5.33
CA PHE A 349 -3.79 6.72 -5.15
C PHE A 349 -3.56 5.74 -6.29
N GLU A 350 -2.62 6.03 -7.17
CA GLU A 350 -2.38 5.14 -8.31
C GLU A 350 -0.89 4.97 -8.60
N ASP A 351 -0.54 3.78 -9.08
CA ASP A 351 0.84 3.46 -9.47
C ASP A 351 1.85 3.82 -8.36
N THR A 352 1.50 3.49 -7.11
CA THR A 352 2.40 3.68 -5.96
C THR A 352 3.31 2.46 -5.81
N GLY A 353 4.57 2.66 -5.43
CA GLY A 353 5.52 1.56 -5.22
C GLY A 353 5.20 0.71 -3.99
N GLY A 354 4.64 1.32 -2.93
CA GLY A 354 4.22 0.69 -1.69
C GLY A 354 2.71 0.79 -1.45
N TRP A 355 2.34 1.05 -0.20
CA TRP A 355 0.94 1.29 0.19
C TRP A 355 0.42 2.63 -0.34
N GLY A 356 -0.89 2.72 -0.56
CA GLY A 356 -1.51 4.00 -0.86
C GLY A 356 -1.48 4.94 0.35
N LEU A 357 -2.05 4.50 1.47
CA LEU A 357 -2.19 5.27 2.71
C LEU A 357 -1.79 4.43 3.93
N ALA A 358 -1.10 5.03 4.89
CA ALA A 358 -0.80 4.43 6.19
C ALA A 358 -1.26 5.31 7.35
N LEU A 359 -1.89 4.70 8.36
CA LEU A 359 -2.25 5.25 9.65
C LEU A 359 -1.49 4.47 10.73
N GLU A 360 -0.38 5.01 11.21
CA GLU A 360 0.61 4.26 12.00
C GLU A 360 0.84 4.83 13.39
N GLY A 361 1.32 3.96 14.27
CA GLY A 361 1.63 4.34 15.66
C GLY A 361 0.39 4.86 16.37
N ARG A 362 0.41 6.12 16.83
CA ARG A 362 -0.78 6.79 17.30
C ARG A 362 -1.50 7.47 16.13
N ALA A 363 -2.69 7.01 15.83
CA ALA A 363 -3.58 7.64 14.85
C ALA A 363 -5.04 7.48 15.32
N MET A 364 -5.79 8.55 15.46
CA MET A 364 -7.12 8.52 16.04
C MET A 364 -8.15 9.24 15.19
N ALA A 365 -9.33 8.63 15.07
CA ALA A 365 -10.53 9.21 14.49
C ALA A 365 -10.33 9.85 13.10
N CYS A 366 -9.44 9.26 12.29
CA CYS A 366 -9.21 9.71 10.93
C CYS A 366 -10.30 9.19 9.97
N ARG A 367 -10.55 9.94 8.89
CA ARG A 367 -11.54 9.60 7.87
C ARG A 367 -10.85 9.38 6.53
N VAL A 368 -11.08 8.22 5.93
CA VAL A 368 -10.59 7.87 4.59
C VAL A 368 -11.81 7.50 3.75
N VAL A 369 -12.33 8.44 2.98
CA VAL A 369 -13.68 8.35 2.42
C VAL A 369 -13.72 8.73 0.94
N GLY A 370 -14.33 7.86 0.13
CA GLY A 370 -14.55 8.15 -1.29
C GLY A 370 -13.26 8.20 -2.11
N ASN A 371 -12.21 7.46 -1.72
CA ASN A 371 -10.96 7.45 -2.44
C ASN A 371 -10.85 6.24 -3.39
N ALA A 372 -10.04 6.39 -4.43
CA ALA A 372 -9.66 5.28 -5.32
C ALA A 372 -8.20 4.86 -5.05
N PHE A 373 -7.99 3.57 -4.83
CA PHE A 373 -6.66 2.94 -4.72
C PHE A 373 -6.51 1.99 -5.91
N VAL A 374 -5.67 2.38 -6.87
CA VAL A 374 -5.57 1.69 -8.16
C VAL A 374 -4.12 1.31 -8.44
N ARG A 375 -3.86 0.03 -8.65
CA ARG A 375 -2.51 -0.50 -8.90
C ARG A 375 -1.49 -0.03 -7.86
N THR A 376 -1.86 -0.08 -6.58
CA THR A 376 -0.90 0.16 -5.50
C THR A 376 0.10 -0.99 -5.44
N GLY A 377 1.37 -0.68 -5.20
CA GLY A 377 2.44 -1.69 -5.16
C GLY A 377 2.25 -2.73 -4.06
N CYS A 378 1.74 -2.29 -2.92
CA CYS A 378 1.24 -3.13 -1.82
C CYS A 378 -0.28 -2.98 -1.71
N GLY A 379 -0.83 -2.97 -0.51
CA GLY A 379 -2.24 -2.74 -0.26
C GLY A 379 -2.70 -1.30 -0.41
N GLY A 380 -4.00 -1.07 -0.23
CA GLY A 380 -4.57 0.26 -0.29
C GLY A 380 -4.33 1.05 0.99
N ILE A 381 -4.87 0.58 2.12
CA ILE A 381 -4.81 1.26 3.43
C ILE A 381 -4.20 0.33 4.47
N ARG A 382 -3.24 0.85 5.21
CA ARG A 382 -2.61 0.18 6.35
C ARG A 382 -2.88 0.95 7.65
N ILE A 383 -3.50 0.28 8.62
CA ILE A 383 -3.74 0.80 9.98
C ILE A 383 -2.92 -0.07 10.93
N VAL A 384 -1.84 0.46 11.50
CA VAL A 384 -0.88 -0.30 12.32
C VAL A 384 -0.61 0.42 13.64
N SER A 385 -1.01 -0.17 14.75
CA SER A 385 -0.72 0.35 16.08
C SER A 385 0.74 0.12 16.49
N ALA A 386 1.26 0.95 17.39
CA ALA A 386 2.60 0.81 17.95
C ALA A 386 2.72 -0.26 19.07
N GLY A 387 1.75 -1.15 19.17
CA GLY A 387 1.73 -2.26 20.15
C GLY A 387 0.44 -2.32 20.96
N ALA A 388 0.36 -3.29 21.87
CA ALA A 388 -0.85 -3.60 22.61
C ALA A 388 -1.34 -2.49 23.54
N ALA A 389 -0.44 -1.87 24.27
CA ALA A 389 -0.77 -0.74 25.12
C ALA A 389 -1.23 0.48 24.30
N ALA A 390 -0.77 0.56 23.04
CA ALA A 390 -1.08 1.62 22.09
C ALA A 390 -2.28 1.29 21.19
N SER A 391 -2.92 0.13 21.32
CA SER A 391 -4.08 -0.23 20.50
C SER A 391 -5.28 0.69 20.72
N ARG A 392 -5.37 1.35 21.88
CA ARG A 392 -6.34 2.40 22.14
C ARG A 392 -5.93 3.74 21.54
N GLU A 393 -4.70 3.85 21.05
CA GLU A 393 -4.13 5.06 20.45
C GLU A 393 -4.13 4.99 18.92
N ASN A 394 -4.55 3.86 18.34
CA ASN A 394 -4.78 3.74 16.90
C ASN A 394 -6.16 3.14 16.67
N GLY A 395 -7.06 3.92 16.10
CA GLY A 395 -8.40 3.44 15.84
C GLY A 395 -9.48 4.51 15.71
N ARG A 396 -10.74 4.08 15.80
CA ARG A 396 -11.94 4.90 15.54
C ARG A 396 -11.93 5.52 14.15
N HIS A 397 -11.25 4.86 13.21
CA HIS A 397 -11.19 5.33 11.83
C HIS A 397 -12.47 4.99 11.06
N THR A 398 -12.83 5.87 10.14
CA THR A 398 -13.87 5.62 9.15
C THR A 398 -13.21 5.39 7.80
N VAL A 399 -13.30 4.17 7.27
CA VAL A 399 -12.83 3.77 5.93
C VAL A 399 -14.06 3.43 5.10
N GLU A 400 -14.53 4.36 4.28
CA GLU A 400 -15.86 4.26 3.72
C GLU A 400 -15.94 4.71 2.26
N ARG A 401 -16.72 3.98 1.44
CA ARG A 401 -16.97 4.30 0.03
C ARG A 401 -15.69 4.44 -0.81
N ASN A 402 -14.63 3.70 -0.44
CA ASN A 402 -13.43 3.67 -1.24
C ASN A 402 -13.50 2.53 -2.28
N VAL A 403 -12.75 2.68 -3.36
CA VAL A 403 -12.58 1.66 -4.39
C VAL A 403 -11.12 1.19 -4.38
N PHE A 404 -10.93 -0.13 -4.39
CA PHE A 404 -9.62 -0.76 -4.41
C PHE A 404 -9.54 -1.69 -5.63
N VAL A 405 -8.60 -1.45 -6.53
CA VAL A 405 -8.44 -2.23 -7.76
C VAL A 405 -6.97 -2.56 -8.01
N GLY A 406 -6.66 -3.85 -8.11
CA GLY A 406 -5.34 -4.31 -8.54
C GLY A 406 -4.21 -3.92 -7.57
N ALA A 407 -4.39 -4.12 -6.27
CA ALA A 407 -3.31 -4.00 -5.28
C ALA A 407 -2.22 -5.05 -5.52
N GLY A 408 -1.05 -4.92 -4.86
CA GLY A 408 0.05 -5.86 -4.96
C GLY A 408 0.81 -5.79 -6.30
N ALA A 409 0.71 -4.67 -7.02
CA ALA A 409 1.32 -4.49 -8.34
C ALA A 409 2.85 -4.63 -8.34
N SER A 410 3.51 -4.40 -7.21
CA SER A 410 4.97 -4.57 -7.04
C SER A 410 5.39 -6.01 -6.70
N GLY A 411 4.50 -6.99 -6.77
CA GLY A 411 4.80 -8.40 -6.46
C GLY A 411 4.60 -8.80 -5.00
N TYR A 412 4.19 -7.90 -4.13
CA TYR A 412 3.81 -8.21 -2.74
C TYR A 412 2.36 -8.70 -2.68
N TRP A 413 2.15 -9.98 -2.91
CA TRP A 413 0.78 -10.48 -3.08
C TRP A 413 -0.02 -10.63 -1.79
N GLN A 414 0.63 -10.82 -0.64
CA GLN A 414 -0.07 -10.76 0.64
C GLN A 414 -0.38 -9.30 1.03
N SER A 415 -1.08 -8.61 0.16
CA SER A 415 -1.41 -7.18 0.23
C SER A 415 -2.91 -7.00 0.22
N PRO A 416 -3.54 -6.81 1.38
CA PRO A 416 -4.99 -6.59 1.45
C PRO A 416 -5.39 -5.18 0.97
N GLY A 417 -6.64 -5.04 0.56
CA GLY A 417 -7.20 -3.71 0.30
C GLY A 417 -7.11 -2.82 1.54
N VAL A 418 -7.54 -3.35 2.69
CA VAL A 418 -7.44 -2.70 4.01
C VAL A 418 -6.84 -3.66 5.03
N LEU A 419 -5.76 -3.25 5.66
CA LEU A 419 -5.15 -3.94 6.80
C LEU A 419 -5.44 -3.19 8.09
N VAL A 420 -5.92 -3.89 9.12
CA VAL A 420 -5.96 -3.40 10.50
C VAL A 420 -5.10 -4.33 11.36
N TYR A 421 -4.01 -3.80 11.90
CA TYR A 421 -3.09 -4.53 12.78
C TYR A 421 -2.95 -3.79 14.12
N GLY A 422 -3.57 -4.33 15.13
CA GLY A 422 -3.60 -3.73 16.47
C GLY A 422 -4.50 -2.48 16.60
N GLY A 423 -5.28 -2.14 15.58
CA GLY A 423 -6.23 -1.03 15.62
C GLY A 423 -7.59 -1.44 16.18
N SER A 424 -8.31 -0.50 16.78
CA SER A 424 -9.61 -0.79 17.39
C SER A 424 -10.71 0.23 17.07
N GLY A 425 -11.96 -0.26 17.03
CA GLY A 425 -13.13 0.59 16.81
C GLY A 425 -13.21 1.21 15.41
N CYS A 426 -12.50 0.65 14.43
CA CYS A 426 -12.55 1.11 13.04
C CYS A 426 -13.83 0.62 12.36
N ARG A 427 -14.40 1.46 11.49
CA ARG A 427 -15.51 1.11 10.63
C ARG A 427 -15.03 1.05 9.18
N ILE A 428 -15.11 -0.13 8.56
CA ILE A 428 -14.73 -0.39 7.17
C ILE A 428 -16.01 -0.76 6.44
N ALA A 429 -16.62 0.19 5.72
CA ALA A 429 -17.96 0.01 5.23
C ALA A 429 -18.18 0.57 3.82
N LEU A 430 -19.09 -0.04 3.08
CA LEU A 430 -19.51 0.44 1.75
C LEU A 430 -18.35 0.59 0.75
N ASN A 431 -17.24 -0.15 0.97
CA ASN A 431 -16.12 -0.13 0.04
C ASN A 431 -16.35 -1.16 -1.07
N ARG A 432 -15.74 -0.90 -2.22
CA ARG A 432 -15.69 -1.81 -3.36
C ARG A 432 -14.26 -2.30 -3.55
N PHE A 433 -14.08 -3.61 -3.62
CA PHE A 433 -12.78 -4.27 -3.80
C PHE A 433 -12.83 -5.14 -5.05
N GLU A 434 -11.82 -5.01 -5.91
CA GLU A 434 -11.75 -5.74 -7.19
C GLU A 434 -10.33 -6.22 -7.50
N ARG A 435 -10.21 -7.46 -7.95
CA ARG A 435 -8.96 -8.06 -8.44
C ARG A 435 -7.80 -7.85 -7.46
N LEU A 436 -7.97 -8.35 -6.25
CA LEU A 436 -6.95 -8.27 -5.22
C LEU A 436 -6.16 -9.58 -5.15
N PRO A 437 -4.83 -9.52 -5.03
CA PRO A 437 -3.99 -10.71 -4.99
C PRO A 437 -4.27 -11.58 -3.77
N TRP A 438 -4.82 -10.99 -2.72
CA TRP A 438 -5.15 -11.61 -1.44
C TRP A 438 -6.48 -11.06 -0.89
N ALA A 439 -6.56 -10.77 0.40
CA ALA A 439 -7.76 -10.34 1.08
C ALA A 439 -8.21 -8.92 0.69
N ALA A 440 -9.51 -8.69 0.70
CA ALA A 440 -10.07 -7.34 0.67
C ALA A 440 -9.85 -6.62 2.01
N VAL A 441 -10.14 -7.32 3.12
CA VAL A 441 -9.94 -6.80 4.48
C VAL A 441 -9.23 -7.85 5.33
N ALA A 442 -8.16 -7.44 5.99
CA ALA A 442 -7.45 -8.27 6.97
C ALA A 442 -7.44 -7.59 8.35
N LEU A 443 -8.08 -8.24 9.33
CA LEU A 443 -8.04 -7.89 10.74
C LEU A 443 -7.00 -8.78 11.41
N MET A 444 -5.83 -8.25 11.74
CA MET A 444 -4.70 -9.04 12.21
C MET A 444 -4.19 -8.55 13.55
N GLY A 445 -3.80 -9.48 14.39
CA GLY A 445 -3.11 -9.24 15.65
C GLY A 445 -1.70 -9.84 15.66
N PRO A 446 -0.95 -9.67 16.75
CA PRO A 446 0.37 -10.25 16.88
C PRO A 446 0.31 -11.78 16.80
N PRO A 447 1.31 -12.43 16.19
CA PRO A 447 1.34 -13.88 16.06
C PRO A 447 1.34 -14.57 17.42
N LEU A 448 0.36 -15.45 17.62
CA LEU A 448 0.21 -16.27 18.81
C LEU A 448 0.79 -17.66 18.55
N GLY A 449 1.99 -17.89 19.06
CA GLY A 449 2.61 -19.20 19.01
C GLY A 449 3.24 -19.54 17.65
N GLY A 450 4.52 -19.80 17.66
CA GLY A 450 5.30 -20.41 16.59
C GLY A 450 6.54 -21.04 17.21
N PRO A 451 7.20 -22.00 16.56
CA PRO A 451 8.38 -22.68 17.10
C PRO A 451 9.58 -21.73 17.32
N ASN A 452 9.43 -20.47 16.98
CA ASN A 452 10.53 -19.52 16.93
C ASN A 452 10.71 -18.76 18.25
N ARG A 453 11.83 -19.00 18.78
CA ARG A 453 12.48 -18.48 19.99
C ARG A 453 12.94 -17.02 19.83
N LEU A 454 12.03 -16.12 19.49
CA LEU A 454 12.38 -14.71 19.31
C LEU A 454 12.39 -13.97 20.66
N SER A 455 13.37 -13.08 20.84
CA SER A 455 13.48 -12.28 22.07
C SER A 455 12.37 -11.23 22.16
N ALA A 456 12.06 -10.75 23.36
CA ALA A 456 11.10 -9.66 23.57
C ALA A 456 11.51 -8.36 22.86
N GLU A 457 12.79 -8.24 22.51
CA GLU A 457 13.35 -7.06 21.84
C GLU A 457 13.19 -7.09 20.32
N THR A 458 12.85 -8.25 19.73
CA THR A 458 12.63 -8.34 18.29
C THR A 458 11.37 -7.60 17.88
N THR A 459 11.42 -7.01 16.71
CA THR A 459 10.27 -6.36 16.09
C THR A 459 9.45 -7.35 15.27
N ASP A 460 8.14 -7.11 15.19
CA ASP A 460 7.28 -7.82 14.24
C ASP A 460 7.44 -7.27 12.81
N ALA A 461 6.67 -7.81 11.87
CA ALA A 461 6.69 -7.40 10.47
C ALA A 461 6.36 -5.92 10.24
N TYR A 462 5.74 -5.29 11.20
CA TYR A 462 5.36 -3.89 11.13
C TYR A 462 6.32 -2.98 11.90
N GLY A 463 7.47 -3.52 12.34
CA GLY A 463 8.46 -2.78 13.10
C GLY A 463 8.09 -2.52 14.56
N VAL A 464 7.03 -3.16 15.06
CA VAL A 464 6.59 -3.01 16.45
C VAL A 464 7.31 -4.03 17.33
N ARG A 465 7.94 -3.59 18.39
CA ARG A 465 8.62 -4.46 19.35
C ARG A 465 7.62 -5.42 20.03
N ARG A 466 8.00 -6.67 20.19
CA ARG A 466 7.15 -7.72 20.77
C ARG A 466 6.76 -7.44 22.23
N ASP A 467 7.64 -6.83 23.01
CA ASP A 467 7.34 -6.42 24.38
C ASP A 467 6.18 -5.41 24.43
N ARG A 468 6.00 -4.61 23.40
CA ARG A 468 4.86 -3.71 23.28
C ARG A 468 3.51 -4.42 23.04
N TRP A 469 3.55 -5.67 22.60
CA TRP A 469 2.37 -6.54 22.54
C TRP A 469 2.12 -7.31 23.84
N GLY A 470 2.85 -7.03 24.91
CA GLY A 470 2.74 -7.75 26.18
C GLY A 470 3.44 -9.12 26.17
N ILE A 471 4.18 -9.45 25.13
CA ILE A 471 4.93 -10.70 25.00
C ILE A 471 6.26 -10.53 25.72
N ARG A 472 6.33 -10.95 27.00
CA ARG A 472 7.48 -10.66 27.86
C ARG A 472 8.56 -11.74 27.93
N SER A 473 8.26 -13.01 27.62
CA SER A 473 9.24 -14.11 27.73
C SER A 473 8.81 -15.38 27.01
N ARG A 474 9.73 -16.31 26.93
CA ARG A 474 9.53 -17.67 26.41
C ARG A 474 9.02 -18.64 27.50
N PRO A 475 8.20 -19.63 27.14
CA PRO A 475 7.54 -19.83 25.84
C PRO A 475 6.49 -18.76 25.56
N LEU A 476 6.13 -18.56 24.28
CA LEU A 476 5.00 -17.68 23.93
C LEU A 476 3.78 -18.11 24.74
N PRO A 477 3.03 -17.16 25.28
CA PRO A 477 1.80 -17.48 26.03
C PRO A 477 0.88 -18.34 25.16
N SER A 478 0.11 -19.19 25.81
CA SER A 478 -0.93 -19.94 25.10
C SER A 478 -1.86 -18.95 24.36
N PRO A 479 -2.58 -19.38 23.34
CA PRO A 479 -3.61 -18.54 22.75
C PRO A 479 -4.57 -17.93 23.78
N ALA A 480 -4.72 -18.54 24.95
CA ALA A 480 -5.50 -18.00 26.07
C ALA A 480 -4.83 -16.78 26.74
N ASP A 481 -3.52 -16.77 26.86
CA ASP A 481 -2.77 -15.76 27.59
C ASP A 481 -2.47 -14.51 26.74
N ALA A 482 -2.44 -14.66 25.42
CA ALA A 482 -2.21 -13.56 24.47
C ALA A 482 -3.47 -12.70 24.22
N ALA A 483 -4.59 -13.07 24.81
CA ALA A 483 -5.84 -12.32 24.75
C ALA A 483 -5.87 -11.12 25.71
N GLY A 484 -4.77 -10.41 25.85
CA GLY A 484 -4.81 -9.08 26.45
C GLY A 484 -5.80 -8.17 25.68
N PRO A 485 -6.36 -7.13 26.32
CA PRO A 485 -7.37 -6.23 25.74
C PRO A 485 -6.91 -5.43 24.52
N ALA A 486 -5.86 -5.86 23.88
CA ALA A 486 -4.97 -5.05 23.07
C ALA A 486 -4.83 -5.50 21.62
N ALA A 487 -5.47 -6.58 21.22
CA ALA A 487 -5.42 -6.99 19.82
C ALA A 487 -6.51 -6.27 19.02
N THR A 488 -6.38 -6.26 17.71
CA THR A 488 -7.35 -5.74 16.74
C THR A 488 -8.79 -6.10 17.15
N ALA A 489 -9.53 -5.17 17.73
CA ALA A 489 -10.78 -5.44 18.44
C ALA A 489 -11.85 -4.39 18.14
N GLN A 490 -13.13 -4.79 18.30
CA GLN A 490 -14.27 -3.88 18.16
C GLN A 490 -14.36 -3.18 16.80
N ASN A 491 -13.76 -3.75 15.75
CA ASN A 491 -13.85 -3.24 14.39
C ASN A 491 -15.11 -3.75 13.71
N VAL A 492 -15.66 -2.96 12.80
CA VAL A 492 -16.84 -3.32 12.02
C VAL A 492 -16.48 -3.33 10.54
N VAL A 493 -16.62 -4.50 9.91
CA VAL A 493 -16.46 -4.70 8.46
C VAL A 493 -17.85 -4.98 7.89
N GLU A 494 -18.49 -3.98 7.29
CA GLU A 494 -19.88 -4.13 6.93
C GLU A 494 -20.22 -3.56 5.56
N ARG A 495 -21.16 -4.23 4.88
CA ARG A 495 -21.74 -3.75 3.62
C ARG A 495 -20.67 -3.38 2.58
N ASN A 496 -19.60 -4.16 2.52
CA ASN A 496 -18.61 -4.03 1.45
C ASN A 496 -18.98 -4.96 0.30
N TRP A 497 -18.64 -4.55 -0.91
CA TRP A 497 -18.78 -5.37 -2.10
C TRP A 497 -17.38 -5.81 -2.55
N ILE A 498 -17.14 -7.13 -2.55
CA ILE A 498 -15.84 -7.74 -2.83
C ILE A 498 -15.98 -8.61 -4.07
N VAL A 499 -15.17 -8.33 -5.09
CA VAL A 499 -15.16 -9.00 -6.38
C VAL A 499 -13.74 -9.47 -6.69
N GLU A 500 -13.59 -10.77 -6.99
CA GLU A 500 -12.31 -11.36 -7.41
C GLU A 500 -11.16 -11.12 -6.43
N ALA A 501 -11.39 -11.34 -5.13
CA ALA A 501 -10.31 -11.44 -4.16
C ALA A 501 -9.60 -12.79 -4.28
N MET A 502 -8.38 -12.91 -3.74
CA MET A 502 -7.53 -14.11 -3.82
C MET A 502 -7.10 -14.43 -5.26
N ASP A 503 -6.85 -13.41 -6.07
CA ASP A 503 -6.47 -13.54 -7.48
C ASP A 503 -5.10 -14.22 -7.68
N ARG A 504 -4.20 -14.14 -6.73
CA ARG A 504 -2.82 -14.65 -6.84
C ARG A 504 -2.49 -15.75 -5.84
N LEU A 505 -2.92 -15.62 -4.61
CA LEU A 505 -2.54 -16.53 -3.52
C LEU A 505 -3.55 -17.68 -3.33
N ASP A 506 -3.05 -18.80 -2.82
CA ASP A 506 -3.81 -20.04 -2.63
C ASP A 506 -4.30 -20.22 -1.18
N THR A 507 -3.79 -19.42 -0.23
CA THR A 507 -4.14 -19.52 1.19
C THR A 507 -4.61 -18.18 1.74
N GLY A 508 -5.84 -18.14 2.22
CA GLY A 508 -6.43 -16.93 2.78
C GLY A 508 -7.95 -16.85 2.62
N GLY A 509 -8.46 -15.63 2.58
CA GLY A 509 -9.87 -15.35 2.41
C GLY A 509 -10.11 -13.93 1.93
N ALA A 510 -11.31 -13.69 1.39
CA ALA A 510 -11.69 -12.33 1.00
C ALA A 510 -11.74 -11.40 2.23
N ILE A 511 -12.21 -11.92 3.38
CA ILE A 511 -12.08 -11.25 4.68
C ILE A 511 -11.37 -12.23 5.62
N VAL A 512 -10.25 -11.80 6.20
CA VAL A 512 -9.46 -12.61 7.14
C VAL A 512 -9.41 -11.92 8.49
N ALA A 513 -9.67 -12.68 9.55
CA ALA A 513 -9.42 -12.27 10.93
C ALA A 513 -8.43 -13.26 11.55
N TRP A 514 -7.20 -12.81 11.83
CA TRP A 514 -6.13 -13.65 12.33
C TRP A 514 -5.54 -13.09 13.61
N SER A 515 -5.46 -13.91 14.66
CA SER A 515 -4.93 -13.48 15.98
C SER A 515 -5.56 -12.18 16.50
N CYS A 516 -6.77 -11.86 16.07
CA CYS A 516 -7.47 -10.63 16.47
C CYS A 516 -8.23 -10.84 17.79
N GLY A 517 -8.46 -9.74 18.51
CA GLY A 517 -9.25 -9.71 19.74
C GLY A 517 -10.74 -9.87 19.51
N SER A 518 -11.51 -9.61 20.54
CA SER A 518 -12.96 -9.79 20.54
C SER A 518 -13.74 -8.57 20.06
N GLY A 519 -15.01 -8.80 19.75
CA GLY A 519 -15.98 -7.76 19.42
C GLY A 519 -15.86 -7.21 18.01
N ASN A 520 -15.08 -7.84 17.11
CA ASN A 520 -15.14 -7.49 15.70
C ASN A 520 -16.42 -8.05 15.09
N ALA A 521 -17.07 -7.27 14.23
CA ALA A 521 -18.26 -7.66 13.51
C ALA A 521 -18.01 -7.64 12.00
N ILE A 522 -18.27 -8.76 11.33
CA ILE A 522 -18.20 -8.91 9.86
C ILE A 522 -19.62 -9.18 9.39
N ARG A 523 -20.29 -8.16 8.81
CA ARG A 523 -21.72 -8.28 8.56
C ARG A 523 -22.20 -7.63 7.27
N GLY A 524 -23.18 -8.27 6.64
CA GLY A 524 -23.87 -7.73 5.47
C GLY A 524 -22.96 -7.49 4.27
N ASN A 525 -21.79 -8.14 4.18
CA ASN A 525 -20.90 -8.00 3.04
C ASN A 525 -21.38 -8.90 1.88
N ALA A 526 -21.21 -8.43 0.65
CA ALA A 526 -21.43 -9.20 -0.56
C ALA A 526 -20.05 -9.64 -1.12
N ILE A 527 -19.79 -10.93 -1.17
CA ILE A 527 -18.51 -11.50 -1.63
C ILE A 527 -18.79 -12.32 -2.90
N GLN A 528 -18.19 -11.89 -4.00
CA GLN A 528 -18.35 -12.50 -5.30
C GLN A 528 -17.02 -13.03 -5.81
N SER A 529 -17.01 -14.26 -6.29
CA SER A 529 -15.89 -14.87 -7.00
C SER A 529 -14.56 -14.80 -6.24
N LEU A 530 -14.11 -15.91 -5.73
CA LEU A 530 -12.73 -16.10 -5.28
C LEU A 530 -11.98 -16.74 -6.43
N VAL A 531 -10.96 -16.05 -6.91
CA VAL A 531 -10.08 -16.56 -7.96
C VAL A 531 -8.91 -17.23 -7.23
N GLY A 532 -8.81 -18.50 -7.19
CA GLY A 532 -7.69 -19.17 -6.54
C GLY A 532 -7.98 -20.62 -6.24
N ALA A 533 -6.94 -21.36 -5.90
CA ALA A 533 -6.98 -22.80 -5.72
C ALA A 533 -7.66 -23.23 -4.42
N VAL A 534 -7.72 -24.52 -4.24
CA VAL A 534 -8.25 -25.23 -3.08
C VAL A 534 -7.62 -24.70 -1.78
N GLY A 535 -8.40 -24.10 -0.91
CA GLY A 535 -7.93 -23.57 0.39
C GLY A 535 -8.35 -22.12 0.66
N ASN A 536 -8.97 -21.46 -0.31
CA ASN A 536 -9.48 -20.11 -0.14
C ASN A 536 -10.88 -20.13 0.48
N HIS A 537 -11.07 -19.25 1.44
CA HIS A 537 -12.33 -19.11 2.15
C HIS A 537 -12.92 -17.70 1.94
N PRO A 538 -14.23 -17.56 1.69
CA PRO A 538 -14.83 -16.23 1.60
C PRO A 538 -14.60 -15.40 2.86
N ILE A 539 -14.78 -16.00 4.04
CA ILE A 539 -14.46 -15.41 5.33
C ILE A 539 -13.71 -16.47 6.15
N TRP A 540 -12.56 -16.09 6.68
CA TRP A 540 -11.74 -16.97 7.50
C TRP A 540 -11.41 -16.31 8.84
N LEU A 541 -11.93 -16.89 9.93
CA LEU A 541 -11.50 -16.60 11.28
C LEU A 541 -10.41 -17.60 11.64
N ASP A 542 -9.17 -17.19 11.49
CA ASP A 542 -8.00 -18.04 11.69
C ASP A 542 -7.54 -18.03 13.15
N ARG A 543 -6.51 -18.81 13.44
CA ARG A 543 -5.99 -19.09 14.81
C ARG A 543 -5.89 -17.85 15.66
N GLY A 544 -6.48 -17.90 16.85
CA GLY A 544 -6.48 -16.81 17.83
C GLY A 544 -7.56 -15.73 17.61
N ALA A 545 -8.36 -15.80 16.55
CA ALA A 545 -9.55 -14.97 16.41
C ALA A 545 -10.61 -15.39 17.44
N ARG A 546 -11.08 -14.46 18.28
CA ARG A 546 -11.98 -14.78 19.39
C ARG A 546 -13.12 -13.82 19.56
N GLY A 547 -14.29 -14.37 19.92
CA GLY A 547 -15.45 -13.59 20.34
C GLY A 547 -15.89 -12.59 19.27
N ASN A 548 -15.80 -12.96 18.00
CA ASN A 548 -16.20 -12.15 16.87
C ASN A 548 -17.57 -12.59 16.33
N VAL A 549 -18.26 -11.70 15.64
CA VAL A 549 -19.58 -11.96 15.08
C VAL A 549 -19.49 -11.88 13.55
N VAL A 550 -19.99 -12.94 12.89
CA VAL A 550 -20.11 -13.00 11.42
C VAL A 550 -21.57 -13.24 11.07
N GLU A 551 -22.23 -12.25 10.49
CA GLU A 551 -23.66 -12.34 10.26
C GLU A 551 -24.15 -11.63 8.97
N GLY A 552 -25.16 -12.19 8.35
CA GLY A 552 -25.85 -11.56 7.24
C GLY A 552 -25.02 -11.38 5.97
N ASN A 553 -23.87 -12.02 5.84
CA ASN A 553 -23.06 -11.92 4.64
C ASN A 553 -23.65 -12.77 3.52
N ARG A 554 -23.52 -12.32 2.26
CA ARG A 554 -24.00 -13.03 1.08
C ARG A 554 -22.79 -13.40 0.20
N VAL A 555 -22.61 -14.68 -0.04
CA VAL A 555 -21.42 -15.21 -0.68
C VAL A 555 -21.79 -15.97 -1.95
N TRP A 556 -21.34 -15.46 -3.07
CA TRP A 556 -21.37 -16.14 -4.36
C TRP A 556 -19.94 -16.50 -4.77
N ALA A 557 -19.44 -17.59 -4.23
CA ALA A 557 -18.07 -18.06 -4.47
C ALA A 557 -17.95 -19.55 -4.11
N PRO A 558 -17.01 -20.28 -4.70
CA PRO A 558 -16.66 -21.62 -4.22
C PRO A 558 -16.02 -21.52 -2.83
N GLY A 559 -16.01 -22.64 -2.10
CA GLY A 559 -15.39 -22.74 -0.78
C GLY A 559 -16.40 -22.69 0.37
N THR A 560 -15.88 -22.68 1.57
CA THR A 560 -16.65 -22.68 2.82
C THR A 560 -16.17 -21.57 3.74
N LEU A 561 -17.04 -21.09 4.61
CA LEU A 561 -16.61 -20.26 5.75
C LEU A 561 -15.73 -21.10 6.68
N LYS A 562 -14.70 -20.50 7.25
CA LYS A 562 -13.75 -21.22 8.09
C LYS A 562 -13.57 -20.54 9.44
N ASP A 563 -13.65 -21.33 10.50
CA ASP A 563 -13.42 -20.88 11.87
C ASP A 563 -12.41 -21.82 12.56
N ASP A 564 -11.17 -21.37 12.63
CA ASP A 564 -10.11 -22.00 13.42
C ASP A 564 -9.89 -21.25 14.76
N GLY A 565 -10.77 -20.30 15.06
CA GLY A 565 -10.77 -19.48 16.26
C GLY A 565 -11.58 -20.07 17.43
N SER A 566 -12.06 -19.24 18.32
CA SER A 566 -12.85 -19.68 19.47
C SER A 566 -13.87 -18.65 19.93
N GLY A 567 -15.06 -19.13 20.37
CA GLY A 567 -16.12 -18.26 20.89
C GLY A 567 -16.69 -17.28 19.86
N ASN A 568 -16.48 -17.53 18.57
CA ASN A 568 -17.05 -16.74 17.50
C ASN A 568 -18.50 -17.15 17.23
N SER A 569 -19.29 -16.22 16.73
CA SER A 569 -20.71 -16.43 16.42
C SER A 569 -20.96 -16.26 14.92
N TRP A 570 -21.62 -17.25 14.31
CA TRP A 570 -21.97 -17.27 12.90
C TRP A 570 -23.48 -17.33 12.71
N ARG A 571 -24.07 -16.40 11.97
CA ARG A 571 -25.51 -16.34 11.72
C ARG A 571 -25.82 -15.89 10.30
N ASP A 572 -26.75 -16.56 9.63
CA ASP A 572 -27.29 -16.16 8.33
C ASP A 572 -26.24 -15.74 7.28
N ASN A 573 -25.29 -16.64 6.99
CA ASN A 573 -24.25 -16.42 5.98
C ASN A 573 -24.39 -17.44 4.84
N PRO A 574 -25.38 -17.36 3.95
CA PRO A 574 -25.52 -18.29 2.84
C PRO A 574 -24.39 -18.18 1.85
N ILE A 575 -23.93 -19.35 1.38
CA ILE A 575 -22.92 -19.51 0.32
C ILE A 575 -23.55 -20.26 -0.82
N SER A 576 -23.28 -19.82 -2.04
CA SER A 576 -23.67 -20.51 -3.26
C SER A 576 -22.56 -20.48 -4.30
N SER A 577 -22.35 -21.57 -4.99
CA SER A 577 -21.46 -21.63 -6.16
C SER A 577 -22.06 -20.99 -7.41
N SER A 578 -23.35 -20.70 -7.38
CA SER A 578 -24.06 -19.99 -8.44
C SER A 578 -24.68 -18.69 -7.93
N ARG A 579 -24.94 -17.77 -8.84
CA ARG A 579 -25.60 -16.49 -8.56
C ARG A 579 -26.99 -16.74 -7.98
N PHE A 580 -27.40 -16.00 -6.95
CA PHE A 580 -28.69 -16.15 -6.27
C PHE A 580 -29.29 -14.80 -5.86
N SER A 581 -30.63 -14.74 -5.74
CA SER A 581 -31.36 -13.49 -5.55
C SER A 581 -30.92 -12.69 -4.32
N ALA A 582 -30.72 -13.34 -3.19
CA ALA A 582 -30.30 -12.65 -1.97
C ALA A 582 -28.90 -12.01 -2.08
N PHE A 583 -28.02 -12.53 -2.95
CA PHE A 583 -26.75 -11.88 -3.27
C PHE A 583 -26.97 -10.61 -4.09
N GLU A 584 -27.81 -10.68 -5.13
CA GLU A 584 -28.13 -9.54 -5.97
C GLU A 584 -28.80 -8.39 -5.19
N GLU A 585 -29.73 -8.73 -4.30
CA GLU A 585 -30.38 -7.79 -3.42
C GLU A 585 -29.36 -7.11 -2.47
N ALA A 586 -28.41 -7.87 -1.91
CA ALA A 586 -27.35 -7.32 -1.09
C ALA A 586 -26.47 -6.35 -1.87
N VAL A 587 -26.03 -6.71 -3.09
CA VAL A 587 -25.23 -5.83 -3.96
C VAL A 587 -26.00 -4.57 -4.31
N ALA A 588 -27.28 -4.70 -4.69
CA ALA A 588 -28.14 -3.55 -5.02
C ALA A 588 -28.31 -2.62 -3.81
N THR A 589 -28.52 -3.18 -2.62
CA THR A 589 -28.65 -2.41 -1.38
C THR A 589 -27.36 -1.65 -1.04
N ILE A 590 -26.21 -2.33 -1.12
CA ILE A 590 -24.89 -1.72 -0.86
C ILE A 590 -24.64 -0.58 -1.85
N ARG A 591 -24.94 -0.81 -3.13
CA ARG A 591 -24.77 0.19 -4.20
C ARG A 591 -25.66 1.39 -3.96
N ALA A 592 -26.95 1.20 -3.72
CA ALA A 592 -27.90 2.29 -3.47
C ALA A 592 -27.52 3.12 -2.23
N GLU A 593 -27.03 2.48 -1.16
CA GLU A 593 -26.57 3.19 0.02
C GLU A 593 -25.30 3.99 -0.26
N ALA A 594 -24.35 3.43 -0.99
CA ALA A 594 -23.15 4.14 -1.40
C ALA A 594 -23.50 5.35 -2.27
N GLU A 595 -24.39 5.20 -3.26
CA GLU A 595 -24.86 6.28 -4.13
C GLU A 595 -25.55 7.41 -3.35
N ARG A 596 -26.43 7.07 -2.41
CA ARG A 596 -27.09 8.04 -1.53
C ARG A 596 -26.09 8.90 -0.73
N LEU A 597 -24.93 8.37 -0.44
CA LEU A 597 -23.86 9.04 0.31
C LEU A 597 -22.80 9.71 -0.60
N GLY A 598 -23.02 9.77 -1.91
CA GLY A 598 -22.11 10.40 -2.87
C GLY A 598 -21.38 9.44 -3.80
N GLY A 599 -21.74 8.16 -3.78
CA GLY A 599 -21.22 7.13 -4.69
C GLY A 599 -19.80 6.65 -4.42
N TRP A 600 -19.34 5.75 -5.27
CA TRP A 600 -17.96 5.32 -5.36
C TRP A 600 -17.20 6.15 -6.39
N PRO A 601 -15.93 6.47 -6.17
CA PRO A 601 -15.09 7.09 -7.19
C PRO A 601 -14.89 6.14 -8.39
N SER A 602 -14.67 6.72 -9.57
CA SER A 602 -14.27 5.92 -10.74
C SER A 602 -12.89 5.28 -10.52
N ALA A 603 -12.77 4.01 -10.87
CA ALA A 603 -11.48 3.33 -10.92
C ALA A 603 -10.67 3.71 -12.16
N ASP A 604 -11.33 4.14 -13.23
CA ASP A 604 -10.72 4.36 -14.54
C ASP A 604 -10.18 5.79 -14.74
N GLY A 605 -10.31 6.65 -13.75
CA GLY A 605 -9.82 8.02 -13.83
C GLY A 605 -10.55 8.82 -14.91
N GLY A 606 -11.80 9.18 -14.65
CA GLY A 606 -12.62 10.01 -15.55
C GLY A 606 -12.13 11.46 -15.63
#